data_1abc544f629e6aab34d8d81ad208d454
#
_entry.id   1abc544f629e6aab34d8d81ad208d454
#
_cell.length_a   1.000
_cell.length_b   1.000
_cell.length_c   1.000
_cell.angle_alpha   90.00
_cell.angle_beta   90.00
_cell.angle_gamma   90.00
#
_symmetry.space_group_name_H-M   'P 1'
#
loop_
_entity.id
_entity.type
_entity.pdbx_description
1 polymer ?
#
loop_
_entity_poly.entity_id
_entity_poly.type
_entity_poly.pdbx_seq_one_letter_code
_entity_poly.pdbx_strand_id
1 'polypeptide(L)'
;YLWSGLGLEEKGWKRLKKGDFKKKTKNGLTYQIWFDRSHYNYIDYEIGHGNVEVGFSCIIKQGDDYLYSFRIEPTTGGSFFRMLTEDLRLNTGLLDTFLPLIKAHYLDFIDRFEADPVEALQPVCAPFTEAEDYSWRIHVDEQMVERYGTVEQLAEYRRQAELRGTPECKAKTHTGKLLFYQSHAKDVDHAWASSRTKEELDQVVEPFVQAKRQTGQWTQEDEAGYHLY
;
A
#
# COMPACT_ATOMS: atom_id res chain seq x y z
N TYR A 1 9.53 -16.40 12.12
CA TYR A 1 8.36 -16.72 11.28
C TYR A 1 8.56 -16.18 9.86
N LEU A 2 8.56 -14.84 9.64
CA LEU A 2 8.74 -14.25 8.30
C LEU A 2 10.07 -14.64 7.65
N TRP A 3 11.15 -14.74 8.41
CA TRP A 3 12.46 -15.14 7.91
C TRP A 3 12.44 -16.48 7.17
N SER A 4 11.89 -17.49 7.81
CA SER A 4 11.77 -18.83 7.23
C SER A 4 10.67 -18.91 6.17
N GLY A 5 9.51 -18.27 6.43
CA GLY A 5 8.36 -18.30 5.52
C GLY A 5 8.62 -17.65 4.16
N LEU A 6 9.55 -16.67 4.11
CA LEU A 6 9.96 -16.00 2.87
C LEU A 6 11.24 -16.60 2.24
N GLY A 7 11.88 -17.60 2.88
CA GLY A 7 13.13 -18.20 2.38
C GLY A 7 14.28 -17.17 2.25
N LEU A 8 14.34 -16.19 3.15
CA LEU A 8 15.26 -15.05 3.01
C LEU A 8 16.74 -15.45 3.12
N GLU A 9 17.05 -16.45 3.95
CA GLU A 9 18.40 -16.93 4.15
C GLU A 9 19.00 -17.50 2.86
N GLU A 10 18.26 -18.35 2.18
CA GLU A 10 18.62 -19.00 0.93
C GLU A 10 18.81 -17.97 -0.21
N LYS A 11 18.06 -16.86 -0.14
CA LYS A 11 18.17 -15.73 -1.07
C LYS A 11 19.30 -14.73 -0.71
N GLY A 12 20.14 -15.03 0.29
CA GLY A 12 21.30 -14.23 0.69
C GLY A 12 20.97 -12.98 1.51
N TRP A 13 19.79 -12.93 2.13
CA TRP A 13 19.46 -11.85 3.04
C TRP A 13 20.17 -12.00 4.38
N LYS A 14 20.27 -10.90 5.12
CA LYS A 14 20.81 -10.86 6.48
C LYS A 14 19.76 -10.33 7.44
N ARG A 15 19.62 -10.98 8.57
CA ARG A 15 18.81 -10.48 9.69
C ARG A 15 19.66 -9.49 10.51
N LEU A 16 19.12 -8.28 10.71
CA LEU A 16 19.76 -7.25 11.54
C LEU A 16 19.38 -7.40 13.02
N LYS A 17 20.21 -6.82 13.90
CA LYS A 17 19.97 -6.89 15.37
C LYS A 17 18.61 -6.34 15.79
N LYS A 18 18.07 -5.34 15.07
CA LYS A 18 16.76 -4.75 15.33
C LYS A 18 15.58 -5.56 14.80
N GLY A 19 15.84 -6.68 14.12
CA GLY A 19 14.81 -7.54 13.55
C GLY A 19 14.56 -7.34 12.06
N ASP A 20 15.03 -6.25 11.46
CA ASP A 20 14.90 -5.97 10.04
C ASP A 20 15.68 -6.99 9.19
N PHE A 21 15.29 -7.13 7.93
CA PHE A 21 15.97 -7.97 6.96
C PHE A 21 16.58 -7.11 5.85
N LYS A 22 17.79 -7.43 5.42
CA LYS A 22 18.53 -6.64 4.45
C LYS A 22 19.36 -7.53 3.51
N LYS A 23 19.33 -7.19 2.21
CA LYS A 23 20.25 -7.75 1.19
C LYS A 23 20.92 -6.58 0.46
N LYS A 24 22.23 -6.67 0.25
CA LYS A 24 22.98 -5.73 -0.60
C LYS A 24 23.42 -6.43 -1.86
N THR A 25 23.25 -5.77 -3.00
CA THR A 25 23.74 -6.25 -4.30
C THR A 25 25.11 -5.69 -4.63
N LYS A 26 25.77 -6.31 -5.60
CA LYS A 26 27.06 -5.80 -6.14
C LYS A 26 26.91 -4.44 -6.81
N ASN A 27 25.73 -4.12 -7.34
CA ASN A 27 25.44 -2.86 -8.03
C ASN A 27 25.08 -1.71 -7.06
N GLY A 28 25.27 -1.91 -5.76
CA GLY A 28 25.01 -0.88 -4.74
C GLY A 28 23.57 -0.76 -4.31
N LEU A 29 22.66 -1.58 -4.85
CA LEU A 29 21.29 -1.64 -4.36
C LEU A 29 21.20 -2.27 -2.98
N THR A 30 20.29 -1.79 -2.19
CA THR A 30 19.95 -2.33 -0.88
C THR A 30 18.46 -2.66 -0.87
N TYR A 31 18.13 -3.92 -0.66
CA TYR A 31 16.78 -4.41 -0.39
C TYR A 31 16.60 -4.53 1.11
N GLN A 32 15.49 -4.05 1.63
CA GLN A 32 15.22 -4.08 3.06
C GLN A 32 13.74 -4.33 3.34
N ILE A 33 13.45 -5.23 4.28
CA ILE A 33 12.15 -5.36 4.92
C ILE A 33 12.30 -4.77 6.31
N TRP A 34 11.58 -3.69 6.55
CA TRP A 34 11.72 -2.89 7.75
C TRP A 34 10.45 -2.99 8.59
N PHE A 35 10.64 -2.99 9.91
CA PHE A 35 9.59 -3.05 10.90
C PHE A 35 9.53 -1.76 11.70
N ASP A 36 8.52 -0.93 11.43
CA ASP A 36 8.21 0.22 12.27
C ASP A 36 7.51 -0.24 13.54
N ARG A 37 7.89 0.33 14.68
CA ARG A 37 7.28 0.04 15.97
C ARG A 37 6.51 1.24 16.47
N SER A 38 5.27 1.02 16.87
CA SER A 38 4.48 2.06 17.52
C SER A 38 5.15 2.49 18.84
N HIS A 39 5.12 3.79 19.13
CA HIS A 39 5.57 4.33 20.41
C HIS A 39 4.69 3.91 21.58
N TYR A 40 3.49 3.40 21.29
CA TYR A 40 2.52 2.95 22.29
C TYR A 40 2.60 1.46 22.59
N ASN A 41 3.67 0.79 22.17
CA ASN A 41 3.88 -0.62 22.43
C ASN A 41 4.21 -0.86 23.90
N TYR A 42 3.42 -1.71 24.55
CA TYR A 42 3.65 -2.16 25.92
C TYR A 42 3.12 -3.58 26.12
N ILE A 43 3.64 -4.27 27.12
CA ILE A 43 3.11 -5.54 27.63
C ILE A 43 3.15 -5.46 29.15
N ASP A 44 2.00 -5.67 29.78
CA ASP A 44 1.85 -5.79 31.23
C ASP A 44 1.42 -7.24 31.56
N TYR A 45 2.35 -8.02 32.02
CA TYR A 45 2.11 -9.42 32.38
C TYR A 45 1.34 -9.58 33.69
N GLU A 46 1.30 -8.58 34.56
CA GLU A 46 0.61 -8.65 35.85
C GLU A 46 -0.91 -8.58 35.65
N ILE A 47 -1.36 -7.73 34.75
CA ILE A 47 -2.78 -7.58 34.43
C ILE A 47 -3.20 -8.37 33.17
N GLY A 48 -2.26 -9.08 32.53
CA GLY A 48 -2.53 -9.88 31.33
C GLY A 48 -2.94 -9.03 30.11
N HIS A 49 -2.44 -7.80 30.00
CA HIS A 49 -2.80 -6.88 28.93
C HIS A 49 -1.56 -6.35 28.20
N GLY A 50 -1.69 -6.16 26.89
CA GLY A 50 -0.60 -5.62 26.08
C GLY A 50 -1.06 -5.12 24.72
N ASN A 51 -0.34 -4.14 24.21
CA ASN A 51 -0.48 -3.66 22.84
C ASN A 51 0.90 -3.66 22.17
N VAL A 52 1.08 -4.48 21.14
CA VAL A 52 2.28 -4.46 20.29
C VAL A 52 1.84 -4.26 18.87
N GLU A 53 2.15 -3.09 18.36
CA GLU A 53 1.80 -2.65 17.00
C GLU A 53 3.06 -2.51 16.17
N VAL A 54 3.02 -3.06 14.95
CA VAL A 54 4.13 -3.07 14.01
C VAL A 54 3.63 -2.71 12.62
N GLY A 55 4.33 -1.77 11.97
CA GLY A 55 4.19 -1.48 10.54
C GLY A 55 5.21 -2.26 9.73
N PHE A 56 4.87 -2.59 8.49
CA PHE A 56 5.74 -3.32 7.56
C PHE A 56 6.02 -2.49 6.32
N SER A 57 7.29 -2.24 6.05
CA SER A 57 7.74 -1.54 4.86
C SER A 57 8.80 -2.35 4.12
N CYS A 58 8.62 -2.51 2.82
CA CYS A 58 9.58 -3.16 1.92
C CYS A 58 10.15 -2.08 1.00
N ILE A 59 11.47 -1.89 0.99
CA ILE A 59 12.12 -0.80 0.27
C ILE A 59 13.29 -1.28 -0.57
N ILE A 60 13.51 -0.60 -1.69
CA ILE A 60 14.74 -0.70 -2.49
C ILE A 60 15.39 0.68 -2.50
N LYS A 61 16.67 0.75 -2.17
CA LYS A 61 17.43 2.01 -2.16
C LYS A 61 18.77 1.84 -2.85
N GLN A 62 19.26 2.97 -3.37
CA GLN A 62 20.63 3.10 -3.85
C GLN A 62 21.24 4.37 -3.23
N GLY A 63 22.25 4.19 -2.39
CA GLY A 63 22.70 5.29 -1.53
C GLY A 63 21.57 5.73 -0.58
N ASP A 64 21.22 7.02 -0.64
CA ASP A 64 20.14 7.62 0.15
C ASP A 64 18.79 7.67 -0.59
N ASP A 65 18.79 7.36 -1.89
CA ASP A 65 17.59 7.41 -2.72
C ASP A 65 16.70 6.18 -2.51
N TYR A 66 15.44 6.40 -2.29
CA TYR A 66 14.39 5.38 -2.25
C TYR A 66 13.85 5.17 -3.65
N LEU A 67 14.14 4.01 -4.24
CA LEU A 67 13.73 3.67 -5.61
C LEU A 67 12.42 2.88 -5.65
N TYR A 68 12.08 2.22 -4.54
CA TYR A 68 10.87 1.44 -4.38
C TYR A 68 10.45 1.46 -2.92
N SER A 69 9.16 1.61 -2.67
CA SER A 69 8.58 1.56 -1.33
C SER A 69 7.22 0.89 -1.37
N PHE A 70 7.10 -0.25 -0.71
CA PHE A 70 5.84 -0.96 -0.51
C PHE A 70 5.55 -1.05 0.98
N ARG A 71 4.39 -0.56 1.40
CA ARG A 71 3.92 -0.65 2.77
C ARG A 71 2.66 -1.50 2.80
N ILE A 72 2.62 -2.46 3.73
CA ILE A 72 1.39 -3.20 4.03
C ILE A 72 0.63 -2.38 5.07
N GLU A 73 -0.60 -2.00 4.73
CA GLU A 73 -1.46 -1.20 5.60
C GLU A 73 -2.67 -2.02 6.08
N PRO A 74 -3.12 -1.82 7.34
CA PRO A 74 -4.35 -2.43 7.81
C PRO A 74 -5.56 -1.95 7.02
N THR A 75 -6.49 -2.85 6.71
CA THR A 75 -7.77 -2.51 6.09
C THR A 75 -8.66 -1.62 6.96
N THR A 76 -8.38 -1.59 8.26
CA THR A 76 -9.11 -0.79 9.26
C THR A 76 -8.63 0.65 9.38
N GLY A 77 -7.70 1.09 8.52
CA GLY A 77 -7.03 2.37 8.65
C GLY A 77 -5.90 2.35 9.69
N GLY A 78 -5.01 3.31 9.60
CA GLY A 78 -3.81 3.38 10.43
C GLY A 78 -2.60 2.72 9.78
N SER A 79 -1.44 2.88 10.42
CA SER A 79 -0.15 2.48 9.86
C SER A 79 0.45 1.23 10.51
N PHE A 80 -0.25 0.66 11.49
CA PHE A 80 0.28 -0.40 12.34
C PHE A 80 -0.71 -1.54 12.54
N PHE A 81 -0.18 -2.75 12.62
CA PHE A 81 -0.93 -3.97 12.90
C PHE A 81 -0.73 -4.40 14.35
N ARG A 82 -1.81 -4.78 15.01
CA ARG A 82 -1.74 -5.38 16.34
C ARG A 82 -1.21 -6.81 16.24
N MET A 83 -0.01 -7.02 16.78
CA MET A 83 0.74 -8.26 16.66
C MET A 83 0.45 -9.29 17.73
N LEU A 84 -0.28 -8.92 18.78
CA LEU A 84 -0.65 -9.82 19.86
C LEU A 84 -2.14 -10.16 19.80
N THR A 85 -2.45 -11.42 20.10
CA THR A 85 -3.79 -11.89 20.44
C THR A 85 -4.18 -11.43 21.85
N GLU A 86 -5.45 -11.63 22.25
CA GLU A 86 -5.94 -11.24 23.57
C GLU A 86 -5.21 -11.97 24.70
N ASP A 87 -4.73 -13.19 24.47
CA ASP A 87 -3.92 -13.97 25.41
C ASP A 87 -2.41 -13.69 25.31
N LEU A 88 -2.01 -12.55 24.78
CA LEU A 88 -0.65 -12.06 24.63
C LEU A 88 0.29 -12.94 23.78
N ARG A 89 -0.26 -13.75 22.89
CA ARG A 89 0.52 -14.56 21.96
C ARG A 89 0.71 -13.81 20.64
N LEU A 90 1.77 -14.18 19.91
CA LEU A 90 1.99 -13.66 18.57
C LEU A 90 0.84 -14.08 17.63
N ASN A 91 0.26 -13.11 16.95
CA ASN A 91 -0.78 -13.34 15.94
C ASN A 91 -0.17 -13.88 14.65
N THR A 92 0.05 -15.20 14.60
CA THR A 92 0.64 -15.86 13.43
C THR A 92 -0.31 -15.86 12.23
N GLY A 93 -1.63 -15.90 12.44
CA GLY A 93 -2.60 -15.82 11.35
C GLY A 93 -2.51 -14.51 10.59
N LEU A 94 -2.23 -13.40 11.28
CA LEU A 94 -1.96 -12.12 10.64
C LEU A 94 -0.66 -12.17 9.81
N LEU A 95 0.39 -12.80 10.33
CA LEU A 95 1.64 -12.96 9.58
C LEU A 95 1.47 -13.82 8.33
N ASP A 96 0.59 -14.82 8.36
CA ASP A 96 0.25 -15.66 7.20
C ASP A 96 -0.39 -14.84 6.08
N THR A 97 -1.13 -13.76 6.40
CA THR A 97 -1.67 -12.86 5.37
C THR A 97 -0.60 -11.98 4.74
N PHE A 98 0.49 -11.68 5.44
CA PHE A 98 1.56 -10.83 4.91
C PHE A 98 2.55 -11.58 4.02
N LEU A 99 2.78 -12.86 4.28
CA LEU A 99 3.73 -13.67 3.51
C LEU A 99 3.47 -13.62 1.99
N PRO A 100 2.25 -13.92 1.50
CA PRO A 100 1.95 -13.85 0.08
C PRO A 100 2.07 -12.44 -0.50
N LEU A 101 1.69 -11.40 0.26
CA LEU A 101 1.81 -10.02 -0.19
C LEU A 101 3.27 -9.59 -0.35
N ILE A 102 4.11 -9.85 0.66
CA ILE A 102 5.55 -9.54 0.57
C ILE A 102 6.19 -10.33 -0.56
N LYS A 103 5.81 -11.58 -0.75
CA LYS A 103 6.32 -12.40 -1.84
C LYS A 103 5.94 -11.81 -3.19
N ALA A 104 4.65 -11.65 -3.46
CA ALA A 104 4.15 -11.24 -4.77
C ALA A 104 4.57 -9.80 -5.15
N HIS A 105 4.46 -8.84 -4.21
CA HIS A 105 4.70 -7.43 -4.51
C HIS A 105 6.16 -7.00 -4.32
N TYR A 106 6.95 -7.73 -3.56
CA TYR A 106 8.31 -7.31 -3.28
C TYR A 106 9.37 -8.33 -3.72
N LEU A 107 9.34 -9.58 -3.24
CA LEU A 107 10.39 -10.54 -3.57
C LEU A 107 10.34 -10.98 -5.04
N ASP A 108 9.16 -11.25 -5.57
CA ASP A 108 9.00 -11.62 -6.99
C ASP A 108 9.33 -10.44 -7.92
N PHE A 109 9.08 -9.20 -7.47
CA PHE A 109 9.54 -8.00 -8.18
C PHE A 109 11.06 -7.92 -8.18
N ILE A 110 11.74 -8.13 -7.03
CA ILE A 110 13.21 -8.12 -6.95
C ILE A 110 13.79 -9.21 -7.86
N ASP A 111 13.26 -10.44 -7.82
CA ASP A 111 13.77 -11.55 -8.62
C ASP A 111 13.68 -11.23 -10.13
N ARG A 112 12.57 -10.64 -10.58
CA ARG A 112 12.41 -10.16 -11.97
C ARG A 112 13.34 -9.00 -12.29
N PHE A 113 13.45 -8.03 -11.38
CA PHE A 113 14.30 -6.86 -11.57
C PHE A 113 15.78 -7.21 -11.61
N GLU A 114 16.25 -8.18 -10.81
CA GLU A 114 17.62 -8.68 -10.87
C GLU A 114 17.91 -9.43 -12.19
N ALA A 115 16.88 -10.08 -12.77
CA ALA A 115 16.98 -10.80 -14.03
C ALA A 115 16.97 -9.85 -15.25
N ASP A 116 15.99 -8.97 -15.33
CA ASP A 116 15.80 -7.98 -16.39
C ASP A 116 15.05 -6.74 -15.84
N PRO A 117 15.79 -5.66 -15.54
CA PRO A 117 15.17 -4.44 -15.02
C PRO A 117 14.13 -3.82 -15.96
N VAL A 118 14.38 -3.86 -17.28
CA VAL A 118 13.48 -3.26 -18.28
C VAL A 118 12.17 -4.02 -18.33
N GLU A 119 12.22 -5.35 -18.35
CA GLU A 119 11.02 -6.20 -18.32
C GLU A 119 10.26 -6.03 -16.99
N ALA A 120 10.97 -6.00 -15.85
CA ALA A 120 10.36 -5.83 -14.54
C ALA A 120 9.62 -4.50 -14.38
N LEU A 121 10.08 -3.43 -15.05
CA LEU A 121 9.47 -2.11 -15.02
C LEU A 121 8.32 -1.94 -16.03
N GLN A 122 8.16 -2.85 -17.00
CA GLN A 122 7.11 -2.75 -18.01
C GLN A 122 5.69 -2.63 -17.42
N PRO A 123 5.27 -3.43 -16.42
CA PRO A 123 3.93 -3.31 -15.84
C PRO A 123 3.69 -1.97 -15.15
N VAL A 124 4.75 -1.36 -14.58
CA VAL A 124 4.67 -0.07 -13.88
C VAL A 124 4.44 1.09 -14.85
N CYS A 125 4.97 0.96 -16.06
CA CYS A 125 4.88 1.95 -17.12
C CYS A 125 3.65 1.71 -18.04
N ALA A 126 2.95 0.58 -17.88
CA ALA A 126 1.77 0.27 -18.71
C ALA A 126 0.59 1.21 -18.39
N PRO A 127 -0.31 1.44 -19.37
CA PRO A 127 -1.54 2.19 -19.13
C PRO A 127 -2.37 1.62 -17.99
N PHE A 128 -3.02 2.51 -17.24
CA PHE A 128 -3.89 2.15 -16.13
C PHE A 128 -5.18 1.51 -16.65
N THR A 129 -5.56 0.35 -16.15
CA THR A 129 -6.88 -0.25 -16.38
C THR A 129 -7.79 -0.03 -15.17
N GLU A 130 -9.09 0.15 -15.40
CA GLU A 130 -10.08 0.43 -14.36
C GLU A 130 -10.19 -0.68 -13.29
N ALA A 131 -9.77 -1.89 -13.64
CA ALA A 131 -9.85 -3.06 -12.76
C ALA A 131 -8.68 -3.19 -11.78
N GLU A 132 -7.64 -2.37 -11.92
CA GLU A 132 -6.44 -2.50 -11.10
C GLU A 132 -6.51 -1.57 -9.90
N ASP A 133 -6.40 -2.17 -8.72
CA ASP A 133 -6.26 -1.41 -7.49
C ASP A 133 -5.02 -0.51 -7.57
N TYR A 134 -5.26 0.79 -7.44
CA TYR A 134 -4.31 1.87 -7.61
C TYR A 134 -3.06 1.75 -6.72
N SER A 135 -3.18 1.03 -5.61
CA SER A 135 -2.24 1.08 -4.51
C SER A 135 -0.85 0.50 -4.83
N TRP A 136 -0.73 -0.55 -5.64
CA TRP A 136 0.54 -1.26 -5.77
C TRP A 136 1.50 -0.71 -6.86
N ARG A 137 1.00 0.02 -7.86
CA ARG A 137 1.85 0.61 -8.92
C ARG A 137 2.63 1.85 -8.48
N ILE A 138 2.23 2.46 -7.35
CA ILE A 138 2.89 3.65 -6.81
C ILE A 138 4.20 3.32 -6.09
N HIS A 139 4.56 2.06 -6.01
CA HIS A 139 5.71 1.63 -5.21
C HIS A 139 7.06 1.89 -5.88
N VAL A 140 7.06 2.02 -7.21
CA VAL A 140 8.26 2.33 -7.99
C VAL A 140 8.41 3.85 -8.10
N ASP A 141 9.53 4.39 -7.64
CA ASP A 141 9.88 5.79 -7.81
C ASP A 141 10.35 6.09 -9.24
N GLU A 142 10.13 7.31 -9.71
CA GLU A 142 10.56 7.77 -11.03
C GLU A 142 12.06 7.55 -11.26
N GLN A 143 12.88 7.77 -10.22
CA GLN A 143 14.32 7.56 -10.30
C GLN A 143 14.70 6.10 -10.60
N MET A 144 13.88 5.13 -10.20
CA MET A 144 14.12 3.74 -10.57
C MET A 144 13.91 3.51 -12.06
N VAL A 145 12.87 4.10 -12.63
CA VAL A 145 12.60 4.02 -14.07
C VAL A 145 13.66 4.78 -14.86
N GLU A 146 14.08 5.94 -14.37
CA GLU A 146 15.16 6.74 -15.00
C GLU A 146 16.49 6.00 -15.05
N ARG A 147 16.85 5.27 -13.99
CA ARG A 147 18.16 4.59 -13.88
C ARG A 147 18.20 3.22 -14.56
N TYR A 148 17.08 2.54 -14.64
CA TYR A 148 17.03 1.13 -15.02
C TYR A 148 16.05 0.81 -16.15
N GLY A 149 15.17 1.74 -16.51
CA GLY A 149 14.24 1.62 -17.63
C GLY A 149 14.77 2.19 -18.93
N THR A 150 13.93 2.18 -19.96
CA THR A 150 14.19 2.86 -21.23
C THR A 150 13.66 4.29 -21.21
N VAL A 151 14.09 5.10 -22.20
CA VAL A 151 13.59 6.47 -22.37
C VAL A 151 12.08 6.47 -22.62
N GLU A 152 11.58 5.50 -23.37
CA GLU A 152 10.16 5.33 -23.66
C GLU A 152 9.37 4.95 -22.40
N GLN A 153 9.92 4.07 -21.57
CA GLN A 153 9.33 3.71 -20.28
C GLN A 153 9.26 4.91 -19.34
N LEU A 154 10.31 5.72 -19.26
CA LEU A 154 10.30 6.92 -18.43
C LEU A 154 9.27 7.94 -18.91
N ALA A 155 9.19 8.17 -20.21
CA ALA A 155 8.19 9.05 -20.79
C ALA A 155 6.76 8.57 -20.49
N GLU A 156 6.50 7.30 -20.63
CA GLU A 156 5.19 6.69 -20.34
C GLU A 156 4.88 6.72 -18.84
N TYR A 157 5.85 6.43 -17.96
CA TYR A 157 5.70 6.56 -16.51
C TYR A 157 5.26 7.96 -16.11
N ARG A 158 5.94 9.00 -16.63
CA ARG A 158 5.59 10.41 -16.39
C ARG A 158 4.18 10.74 -16.86
N ARG A 159 3.84 10.30 -18.08
CA ARG A 159 2.49 10.48 -18.62
C ARG A 159 1.43 9.82 -17.75
N GLN A 160 1.67 8.60 -17.27
CA GLN A 160 0.76 7.89 -16.37
C GLN A 160 0.68 8.57 -14.99
N ALA A 161 1.79 9.12 -14.49
CA ALA A 161 1.80 9.85 -13.23
C ALA A 161 0.96 11.14 -13.30
N GLU A 162 1.02 11.86 -14.41
CA GLU A 162 0.17 13.03 -14.66
C GLU A 162 -1.31 12.65 -14.71
N LEU A 163 -1.66 11.60 -15.47
CA LEU A 163 -3.04 11.10 -15.56
C LEU A 163 -3.59 10.65 -14.20
N ARG A 164 -2.77 9.96 -13.39
CA ARG A 164 -3.15 9.55 -12.03
C ARG A 164 -3.48 10.73 -11.12
N GLY A 165 -2.86 11.88 -11.34
CA GLY A 165 -3.12 13.10 -10.59
C GLY A 165 -4.44 13.77 -10.95
N THR A 166 -5.08 13.41 -12.07
CA THR A 166 -6.32 14.04 -12.51
C THR A 166 -7.52 13.63 -11.64
N PRO A 167 -8.50 14.53 -11.45
CA PRO A 167 -9.73 14.18 -10.73
C PRO A 167 -10.45 12.98 -11.34
N GLU A 168 -10.49 12.89 -12.68
CA GLU A 168 -11.15 11.81 -13.42
C GLU A 168 -10.53 10.44 -13.12
N CYS A 169 -9.20 10.38 -13.03
CA CYS A 169 -8.51 9.13 -12.69
C CYS A 169 -8.74 8.76 -11.22
N LYS A 170 -8.61 9.72 -10.30
CA LYS A 170 -8.89 9.49 -8.87
C LYS A 170 -10.33 9.02 -8.65
N ALA A 171 -11.27 9.61 -9.36
CA ALA A 171 -12.69 9.26 -9.30
C ALA A 171 -12.99 7.79 -9.67
N LYS A 172 -12.22 7.23 -10.59
CA LYS A 172 -12.39 5.84 -11.04
C LYS A 172 -11.79 4.81 -10.10
N THR A 173 -11.10 5.23 -9.05
CA THR A 173 -10.45 4.33 -8.11
C THR A 173 -11.31 4.11 -6.86
N HIS A 174 -11.18 2.93 -6.26
CA HIS A 174 -11.83 2.64 -4.96
C HIS A 174 -11.42 3.69 -3.91
N THR A 175 -10.13 4.06 -3.85
CA THR A 175 -9.60 5.07 -2.92
C THR A 175 -10.25 6.43 -3.15
N GLY A 176 -10.39 6.87 -4.41
CA GLY A 176 -11.05 8.13 -4.73
C GLY A 176 -12.50 8.15 -4.26
N LYS A 177 -13.26 7.08 -4.53
CA LYS A 177 -14.65 6.92 -4.08
C LYS A 177 -14.75 6.93 -2.55
N LEU A 178 -13.86 6.24 -1.87
CA LEU A 178 -13.81 6.20 -0.42
C LEU A 178 -13.53 7.59 0.18
N LEU A 179 -12.58 8.34 -0.37
CA LEU A 179 -12.26 9.70 0.07
C LEU A 179 -13.45 10.65 -0.13
N PHE A 180 -14.13 10.56 -1.27
CA PHE A 180 -15.34 11.34 -1.52
C PHE A 180 -16.42 11.02 -0.49
N TYR A 181 -16.65 9.74 -0.23
CA TYR A 181 -17.61 9.27 0.76
C TYR A 181 -17.29 9.81 2.16
N GLN A 182 -16.05 9.71 2.60
CA GLN A 182 -15.58 10.21 3.89
C GLN A 182 -15.74 11.73 4.05
N SER A 183 -15.54 12.49 2.97
CA SER A 183 -15.70 13.96 3.01
C SER A 183 -17.15 14.39 3.19
N HIS A 184 -18.12 13.56 2.77
CA HIS A 184 -19.53 13.89 2.77
C HIS A 184 -20.34 13.15 3.84
N ALA A 185 -19.86 12.02 4.36
CA ALA A 185 -20.52 11.17 5.34
C ALA A 185 -19.66 11.01 6.60
N LYS A 186 -19.67 12.00 7.48
CA LYS A 186 -18.82 12.08 8.67
C LYS A 186 -19.01 10.92 9.67
N ASP A 187 -20.17 10.25 9.62
CA ASP A 187 -20.59 9.24 10.59
C ASP A 187 -20.39 7.79 10.08
N VAL A 188 -19.67 7.62 8.98
CA VAL A 188 -19.47 6.29 8.40
C VAL A 188 -18.28 5.60 9.04
N ASP A 189 -18.48 4.34 9.41
CA ASP A 189 -17.40 3.46 9.83
C ASP A 189 -16.40 3.27 8.69
N HIS A 190 -15.22 3.86 8.86
CA HIS A 190 -14.14 3.81 7.90
C HIS A 190 -13.67 2.37 7.61
N ALA A 191 -13.63 1.53 8.63
CA ALA A 191 -13.23 0.14 8.50
C ALA A 191 -14.21 -0.63 7.62
N TRP A 192 -15.52 -0.39 7.80
CA TRP A 192 -16.56 -0.96 6.97
C TRP A 192 -16.43 -0.50 5.51
N ALA A 193 -16.30 0.82 5.29
CA ALA A 193 -16.24 1.40 3.94
C ALA A 193 -15.00 0.93 3.15
N SER A 194 -13.85 0.81 3.80
CA SER A 194 -12.60 0.36 3.15
C SER A 194 -12.61 -1.11 2.73
N SER A 195 -13.53 -1.92 3.28
CA SER A 195 -13.69 -3.34 2.93
C SER A 195 -14.68 -3.59 1.78
N ARG A 196 -15.29 -2.54 1.20
CA ARG A 196 -16.34 -2.64 0.17
C ARG A 196 -15.81 -2.46 -1.24
N THR A 197 -16.51 -3.06 -2.20
CA THR A 197 -16.26 -2.78 -3.62
C THR A 197 -16.77 -1.38 -3.99
N LYS A 198 -16.36 -0.89 -5.16
CA LYS A 198 -16.82 0.39 -5.68
C LYS A 198 -18.35 0.43 -5.84
N GLU A 199 -18.93 -0.65 -6.34
CA GLU A 199 -20.37 -0.80 -6.55
C GLU A 199 -21.14 -0.81 -5.22
N GLU A 200 -20.62 -1.48 -4.21
CA GLU A 200 -21.19 -1.47 -2.85
C GLU A 200 -21.14 -0.08 -2.23
N LEU A 201 -20.05 0.67 -2.42
CA LEU A 201 -19.91 2.05 -1.96
C LEU A 201 -20.89 2.98 -2.68
N ASP A 202 -21.09 2.81 -4.00
CA ASP A 202 -22.06 3.58 -4.77
C ASP A 202 -23.48 3.41 -4.24
N GLN A 203 -23.91 2.18 -3.92
CA GLN A 203 -25.21 1.90 -3.35
C GLN A 203 -25.44 2.60 -2.00
N VAL A 204 -24.40 2.76 -1.20
CA VAL A 204 -24.49 3.43 0.12
C VAL A 204 -24.39 4.95 -0.01
N VAL A 205 -23.61 5.45 -0.94
CA VAL A 205 -23.42 6.88 -1.17
C VAL A 205 -24.65 7.53 -1.78
N GLU A 206 -25.31 6.87 -2.73
CA GLU A 206 -26.44 7.43 -3.45
C GLU A 206 -27.61 7.91 -2.56
N PRO A 207 -28.11 7.14 -1.59
CA PRO A 207 -29.16 7.63 -0.69
C PRO A 207 -28.75 8.89 0.10
N PHE A 208 -27.49 8.98 0.48
CA PHE A 208 -26.94 10.11 1.19
C PHE A 208 -26.84 11.37 0.30
N VAL A 209 -26.39 11.22 -0.94
CA VAL A 209 -26.38 12.29 -1.94
C VAL A 209 -27.80 12.80 -2.20
N GLN A 210 -28.76 11.89 -2.38
CA GLN A 210 -30.16 12.25 -2.58
C GLN A 210 -30.74 13.02 -1.38
N ALA A 211 -30.43 12.60 -0.16
CA ALA A 211 -30.88 13.33 1.04
C ALA A 211 -30.30 14.76 1.09
N LYS A 212 -29.04 14.94 0.76
CA LYS A 212 -28.41 16.26 0.72
C LYS A 212 -28.95 17.15 -0.41
N ARG A 213 -29.23 16.60 -1.58
CA ARG A 213 -29.90 17.31 -2.68
C ARG A 213 -31.29 17.81 -2.24
N GLN A 214 -32.07 16.97 -1.58
CA GLN A 214 -33.42 17.33 -1.09
C GLN A 214 -33.38 18.43 -0.02
N THR A 215 -32.36 18.48 0.80
CA THR A 215 -32.20 19.49 1.87
C THR A 215 -31.51 20.77 1.40
N GLY A 216 -31.12 20.87 0.14
CA GLY A 216 -30.36 22.01 -0.41
C GLY A 216 -28.92 22.13 0.13
N GLN A 217 -28.40 21.10 0.77
CA GLN A 217 -27.03 21.03 1.28
C GLN A 217 -26.02 20.52 0.24
N TRP A 218 -26.47 20.24 -0.98
CA TRP A 218 -25.65 19.77 -2.10
C TRP A 218 -25.39 20.90 -3.06
N THR A 219 -24.13 21.26 -3.24
CA THR A 219 -23.72 22.39 -4.08
C THR A 219 -23.49 21.96 -5.54
N GLN A 220 -23.29 22.95 -6.44
CA GLN A 220 -22.87 22.65 -7.81
C GLN A 220 -21.46 22.04 -7.86
N GLU A 221 -20.58 22.38 -6.93
CA GLU A 221 -19.23 21.83 -6.82
C GLU A 221 -19.29 20.36 -6.35
N ASP A 222 -20.18 20.07 -5.38
CA ASP A 222 -20.44 18.69 -4.95
C ASP A 222 -21.00 17.84 -6.10
N GLU A 223 -21.93 18.41 -6.91
CA GLU A 223 -22.50 17.71 -8.06
C GLU A 223 -21.45 17.42 -9.12
N ALA A 224 -20.59 18.38 -9.44
CA ALA A 224 -19.49 18.20 -10.38
C ALA A 224 -18.50 17.14 -9.85
N GLY A 225 -18.17 17.20 -8.56
CA GLY A 225 -17.32 16.19 -7.91
C GLY A 225 -17.94 14.79 -7.95
N TYR A 226 -19.23 14.66 -7.64
CA TYR A 226 -19.93 13.38 -7.63
C TYR A 226 -19.95 12.69 -8.99
N HIS A 227 -20.10 13.42 -10.07
CA HIS A 227 -20.05 12.86 -11.42
C HIS A 227 -18.65 12.39 -11.84
N LEU A 228 -17.61 12.89 -11.17
CA LEU A 228 -16.25 12.38 -11.35
C LEU A 228 -16.01 11.09 -10.55
N TYR A 229 -16.73 10.86 -9.48
CA TYR A 229 -16.63 9.69 -8.58
C TYR A 229 -17.74 8.67 -8.83
#